data_d80e4cfb24f8d26ca5a7c2beb300c3ab
#
_entry.id   d80e4cfb24f8d26ca5a7c2beb300c3ab
#
_cell.length_a   1.000
_cell.length_b   1.000
_cell.length_c   1.000
_cell.angle_alpha   90.00
_cell.angle_beta   90.00
_cell.angle_gamma   90.00
#
_symmetry.space_group_name_H-M   'P 1'
#
loop_
_entity.id
_entity.type
_entity.pdbx_description
1 polymer ?
#
loop_
_entity_poly.entity_id
_entity_poly.type
_entity_poly.pdbx_seq_one_letter_code
_entity_poly.pdbx_strand_id
1 'polypeptide(L)'
;MNTLVTVDRPASMTEQEWRKAIKFDSTDWGWIIMSIGMAIGAGIVFLPVKIGLVGLWVFLVSSVIAYPAMYLFQRLFINTLAESPECKDYPSVISGYLGKNWGFFIGILYFIMLVIWVFIYSTALTNDSASFLHSFGVTKTVWSHNPFYGLVVICIMVAIASRAEKILFRISTVMVLTKLFVVTFLGLAIIGSWNLANVGAFPSLGYLVKQTIVMLPFTLTSILFIQSLSPMVISYRAHYRSIEVARHKALRSMNIAFSVLFITVFFYAISFNLTMGHDVAVKAYNQNISTLAMVAQGMGGTTVKIFSLILNIFAVMTAYFGVFLGFREACQGIAMNVLRRLIPEERINKKIVSWSILVFAILVSWGAILLNAPVLSFTSICSPIFGMIGCLIPAYLVFKVPSLHKFRSPSLILIIATGILLVVSPFLAFS
;
A
#
# COMPACT_ATOMS: atom_id res chain seq x y z
N MET A 1 16.33 -21.16 14.79
CA MET A 1 15.87 -19.78 14.61
C MET A 1 16.86 -18.89 13.85
N ASN A 2 17.92 -19.48 13.26
CA ASN A 2 19.00 -18.75 12.56
C ASN A 2 18.90 -18.70 11.02
N THR A 3 17.75 -18.99 10.44
CA THR A 3 17.59 -19.05 8.97
C THR A 3 16.99 -17.77 8.36
N LEU A 4 16.78 -16.73 9.14
CA LEU A 4 15.94 -15.59 8.71
C LEU A 4 16.70 -14.47 7.98
N VAL A 5 18.00 -14.33 8.02
CA VAL A 5 18.68 -13.18 7.34
C VAL A 5 20.18 -13.41 7.08
N THR A 6 20.64 -14.50 6.57
CA THR A 6 22.03 -14.51 6.06
C THR A 6 22.00 -14.53 4.53
N VAL A 7 22.17 -13.36 3.95
CA VAL A 7 22.76 -13.30 2.62
C VAL A 7 24.21 -13.66 2.84
N ASP A 8 24.64 -14.79 2.32
CA ASP A 8 26.00 -15.25 2.47
C ASP A 8 26.96 -14.27 1.79
N ARG A 9 28.07 -14.00 2.45
CA ARG A 9 29.15 -13.21 1.88
C ARG A 9 29.63 -13.87 0.58
N PRO A 10 29.77 -13.14 -0.53
CA PRO A 10 30.33 -13.72 -1.74
C PRO A 10 31.78 -14.16 -1.51
N ALA A 11 32.15 -15.31 -2.06
CA ALA A 11 33.50 -15.85 -1.92
C ALA A 11 34.59 -14.91 -2.44
N SER A 12 34.24 -13.98 -3.31
CA SER A 12 35.13 -12.95 -3.90
C SER A 12 35.43 -11.78 -2.96
N MET A 13 34.78 -11.70 -1.77
CA MET A 13 34.99 -10.60 -0.80
C MET A 13 35.60 -11.12 0.49
N THR A 14 36.55 -10.36 1.03
CA THR A 14 37.05 -10.56 2.40
C THR A 14 35.95 -10.16 3.43
N GLU A 15 36.11 -10.62 4.67
CA GLU A 15 35.19 -10.25 5.76
C GLU A 15 35.21 -8.74 6.03
N GLN A 16 36.34 -8.09 5.92
CA GLN A 16 36.46 -6.64 6.12
C GLN A 16 35.78 -5.84 5.01
N GLU A 17 35.96 -6.25 3.76
CA GLU A 17 35.26 -5.64 2.60
C GLU A 17 33.77 -5.82 2.70
N TRP A 18 33.32 -7.00 3.09
CA TRP A 18 31.90 -7.28 3.31
C TRP A 18 31.30 -6.36 4.36
N ARG A 19 31.91 -6.29 5.56
CA ARG A 19 31.42 -5.43 6.65
C ARG A 19 31.39 -3.95 6.24
N LYS A 20 32.37 -3.49 5.47
CA LYS A 20 32.42 -2.13 4.94
C LYS A 20 31.29 -1.90 3.92
N ALA A 21 31.10 -2.83 2.99
CA ALA A 21 30.09 -2.73 1.93
C ALA A 21 28.65 -2.75 2.47
N ILE A 22 28.37 -3.56 3.49
CA ILE A 22 27.04 -3.66 4.12
C ILE A 22 26.79 -2.62 5.22
N LYS A 23 27.75 -1.70 5.48
CA LYS A 23 27.57 -0.66 6.51
C LYS A 23 26.30 0.13 6.24
N PHE A 24 25.57 0.44 7.32
CA PHE A 24 24.34 1.23 7.27
C PHE A 24 24.66 2.68 6.90
N ASP A 25 23.90 3.25 5.95
CA ASP A 25 24.13 4.60 5.43
C ASP A 25 22.81 5.38 5.20
N SER A 26 22.95 6.61 4.69
CA SER A 26 21.80 7.48 4.42
C SER A 26 20.83 6.93 3.37
N THR A 27 21.31 6.09 2.44
CA THR A 27 20.49 5.44 1.43
C THR A 27 19.56 4.42 2.08
N ASP A 28 20.07 3.65 3.06
CA ASP A 28 19.26 2.72 3.84
C ASP A 28 18.12 3.47 4.58
N TRP A 29 18.45 4.60 5.24
CA TRP A 29 17.45 5.45 5.88
C TRP A 29 16.41 5.96 4.90
N GLY A 30 16.84 6.44 3.75
CA GLY A 30 15.94 6.94 2.70
C GLY A 30 14.92 5.87 2.29
N TRP A 31 15.36 4.63 2.05
CA TRP A 31 14.48 3.54 1.64
C TRP A 31 13.57 3.04 2.77
N ILE A 32 14.05 3.04 4.04
CA ILE A 32 13.20 2.71 5.19
C ILE A 32 12.07 3.72 5.31
N ILE A 33 12.38 5.02 5.30
CA ILE A 33 11.38 6.09 5.41
C ILE A 33 10.41 6.04 4.25
N MET A 34 10.89 5.84 3.00
CA MET A 34 10.03 5.74 1.84
C MET A 34 9.07 4.54 1.94
N SER A 35 9.56 3.38 2.38
CA SER A 35 8.74 2.17 2.56
C SER A 35 7.66 2.38 3.63
N ILE A 36 8.00 2.98 4.77
CA ILE A 36 7.05 3.36 5.81
C ILE A 36 6.02 4.35 5.26
N GLY A 37 6.47 5.35 4.50
CA GLY A 37 5.61 6.37 3.92
C GLY A 37 4.59 5.82 2.93
N MET A 38 4.97 4.82 2.14
CA MET A 38 4.08 4.16 1.20
C MET A 38 3.05 3.26 1.88
N ALA A 39 3.43 2.60 2.97
CA ALA A 39 2.50 1.75 3.73
C ALA A 39 1.44 2.57 4.47
N ILE A 40 1.82 3.71 5.08
CA ILE A 40 0.88 4.56 5.84
C ILE A 40 0.01 5.37 4.86
N GLY A 41 -1.08 4.76 4.42
CA GLY A 41 -2.07 5.33 3.50
C GLY A 41 -3.50 4.95 3.91
N ALA A 42 -4.43 4.87 2.94
CA ALA A 42 -5.83 4.51 3.20
C ALA A 42 -5.97 3.16 3.91
N GLY A 43 -5.07 2.19 3.65
CA GLY A 43 -5.08 0.90 4.32
C GLY A 43 -5.14 1.02 5.84
N ILE A 44 -4.32 1.91 6.42
CA ILE A 44 -4.28 2.14 7.88
C ILE A 44 -5.53 2.86 8.38
N VAL A 45 -5.93 3.93 7.69
CA VAL A 45 -7.03 4.78 8.19
C VAL A 45 -8.40 4.12 8.10
N PHE A 46 -8.57 3.13 7.21
CA PHE A 46 -9.81 2.35 7.07
C PHE A 46 -9.77 0.99 7.81
N LEU A 47 -8.58 0.53 8.23
CA LEU A 47 -8.42 -0.77 8.90
C LEU A 47 -9.31 -0.91 10.15
N PRO A 48 -9.35 0.06 11.10
CA PRO A 48 -10.19 -0.08 12.29
C PRO A 48 -11.68 -0.12 11.95
N VAL A 49 -12.15 0.56 10.90
CA VAL A 49 -13.53 0.45 10.43
C VAL A 49 -13.83 -0.99 10.03
N LYS A 50 -12.95 -1.59 9.21
CA LYS A 50 -13.13 -2.99 8.79
C LYS A 50 -13.10 -3.96 9.96
N ILE A 51 -12.18 -3.77 10.93
CA ILE A 51 -12.12 -4.59 12.14
C ILE A 51 -13.41 -4.46 12.95
N GLY A 52 -13.91 -3.24 13.16
CA GLY A 52 -15.16 -3.00 13.89
C GLY A 52 -16.38 -3.65 13.25
N LEU A 53 -16.40 -3.83 11.91
CA LEU A 53 -17.45 -4.53 11.19
C LEU A 53 -17.43 -6.04 11.37
N VAL A 54 -16.23 -6.65 11.36
CA VAL A 54 -16.08 -8.12 11.35
C VAL A 54 -15.70 -8.70 12.71
N GLY A 55 -15.24 -7.87 13.62
CA GLY A 55 -14.81 -8.23 14.97
C GLY A 55 -13.30 -8.40 15.14
N LEU A 56 -12.81 -8.12 16.36
CA LEU A 56 -11.39 -8.16 16.70
C LEU A 56 -10.79 -9.57 16.57
N TRP A 57 -11.54 -10.62 16.91
CA TRP A 57 -11.07 -12.00 16.77
C TRP A 57 -10.71 -12.37 15.33
N VAL A 58 -11.52 -11.92 14.37
CA VAL A 58 -11.25 -12.12 12.93
C VAL A 58 -9.95 -11.43 12.53
N PHE A 59 -9.73 -10.19 12.98
CA PHE A 59 -8.50 -9.47 12.70
C PHE A 59 -7.27 -10.16 13.30
N LEU A 60 -7.34 -10.63 14.54
CA LEU A 60 -6.23 -11.33 15.19
C LEU A 60 -5.84 -12.60 14.41
N VAL A 61 -6.82 -13.43 14.03
CA VAL A 61 -6.55 -14.63 13.22
C VAL A 61 -6.03 -14.26 11.83
N SER A 62 -6.61 -13.26 11.17
CA SER A 62 -6.11 -12.74 9.89
C SER A 62 -4.67 -12.24 10.01
N SER A 63 -4.32 -11.58 11.12
CA SER A 63 -2.96 -11.05 11.35
C SER A 63 -1.91 -12.14 11.49
N VAL A 64 -2.26 -13.25 12.15
CA VAL A 64 -1.36 -14.43 12.29
C VAL A 64 -1.02 -15.05 10.93
N ILE A 65 -1.91 -14.95 9.95
CA ILE A 65 -1.68 -15.44 8.59
C ILE A 65 -1.02 -14.36 7.73
N ALA A 66 -1.62 -13.16 7.70
CA ALA A 66 -1.27 -12.10 6.77
C ALA A 66 0.12 -11.52 7.01
N TYR A 67 0.49 -11.20 8.24
CA TYR A 67 1.76 -10.51 8.49
C TYR A 67 2.99 -11.41 8.25
N PRO A 68 3.03 -12.68 8.71
CA PRO A 68 4.11 -13.57 8.33
C PRO A 68 4.18 -13.83 6.82
N ALA A 69 3.02 -14.04 6.17
CA ALA A 69 2.98 -14.23 4.72
C ALA A 69 3.51 -13.00 3.99
N MET A 70 3.11 -11.79 4.40
CA MET A 70 3.56 -10.55 3.81
C MET A 70 5.07 -10.34 3.97
N TYR A 71 5.61 -10.60 5.15
CA TYR A 71 7.05 -10.57 5.36
C TYR A 71 7.79 -11.50 4.39
N LEU A 72 7.30 -12.73 4.26
CA LEU A 72 7.92 -13.76 3.43
C LEU A 72 7.80 -13.44 1.93
N PHE A 73 6.64 -12.98 1.45
CA PHE A 73 6.52 -12.68 0.03
C PHE A 73 7.27 -11.41 -0.38
N GLN A 74 7.33 -10.38 0.48
CA GLN A 74 8.17 -9.19 0.21
C GLN A 74 9.65 -9.57 0.16
N ARG A 75 10.10 -10.45 1.05
CA ARG A 75 11.45 -11.01 1.01
C ARG A 75 11.71 -11.80 -0.28
N LEU A 76 10.75 -12.64 -0.69
CA LEU A 76 10.86 -13.40 -1.94
C LEU A 76 10.89 -12.48 -3.16
N PHE A 77 10.08 -11.44 -3.16
CA PHE A 77 10.03 -10.41 -4.20
C PHE A 77 11.40 -9.71 -4.36
N ILE A 78 12.03 -9.28 -3.26
CA ILE A 78 13.39 -8.70 -3.28
C ILE A 78 14.40 -9.70 -3.84
N ASN A 79 14.35 -10.96 -3.39
CA ASN A 79 15.28 -12.00 -3.84
C ASN A 79 15.16 -12.27 -5.35
N THR A 80 13.94 -12.36 -5.87
CA THR A 80 13.70 -12.60 -7.31
C THR A 80 14.12 -11.42 -8.18
N LEU A 81 13.87 -10.17 -7.71
CA LEU A 81 14.32 -8.98 -8.42
C LEU A 81 15.84 -8.83 -8.41
N ALA A 82 16.48 -9.03 -7.26
CA ALA A 82 17.92 -8.83 -7.11
C ALA A 82 18.74 -9.77 -8.00
N GLU A 83 18.26 -10.97 -8.27
CA GLU A 83 18.91 -11.96 -9.14
C GLU A 83 18.69 -11.72 -10.63
N SER A 84 17.80 -10.80 -11.01
CA SER A 84 17.55 -10.51 -12.43
C SER A 84 18.78 -9.91 -13.09
N PRO A 85 19.18 -10.39 -14.29
CA PRO A 85 20.31 -9.81 -15.05
C PRO A 85 20.10 -8.33 -15.34
N GLU A 86 18.89 -7.96 -15.81
CA GLU A 86 18.47 -6.59 -16.06
C GLU A 86 17.46 -6.16 -15.03
N CYS A 87 17.94 -5.68 -13.87
CA CYS A 87 17.08 -5.19 -12.81
C CYS A 87 16.62 -3.76 -13.14
N LYS A 88 15.55 -3.60 -13.95
CA LYS A 88 14.97 -2.30 -14.33
C LYS A 88 13.65 -2.05 -13.56
N ASP A 89 12.57 -2.61 -14.03
CA ASP A 89 11.25 -2.54 -13.41
C ASP A 89 10.64 -3.95 -13.31
N TYR A 90 9.61 -4.10 -12.48
CA TYR A 90 9.04 -5.43 -12.23
C TYR A 90 8.48 -6.12 -13.50
N PRO A 91 7.70 -5.45 -14.37
CA PRO A 91 7.26 -6.05 -15.64
C PRO A 91 8.41 -6.47 -16.55
N SER A 92 9.49 -5.68 -16.60
CA SER A 92 10.70 -6.03 -17.39
C SER A 92 11.42 -7.25 -16.82
N VAL A 93 11.53 -7.36 -15.49
CA VAL A 93 12.10 -8.54 -14.82
C VAL A 93 11.27 -9.80 -15.14
N ILE A 94 9.94 -9.72 -15.07
CA ILE A 94 9.06 -10.84 -15.44
C ILE A 94 9.19 -11.16 -16.93
N SER A 95 9.27 -10.15 -17.77
CA SER A 95 9.49 -10.33 -19.23
C SER A 95 10.81 -11.07 -19.51
N GLY A 96 11.86 -10.76 -18.77
CA GLY A 96 13.16 -11.42 -18.85
C GLY A 96 13.14 -12.90 -18.42
N TYR A 97 12.35 -13.23 -17.40
CA TYR A 97 12.25 -14.59 -16.88
C TYR A 97 11.23 -15.48 -17.63
N LEU A 98 10.07 -14.93 -18.00
CA LEU A 98 8.93 -15.70 -18.50
C LEU A 98 8.52 -15.32 -19.93
N GLY A 99 9.14 -14.29 -20.52
CA GLY A 99 8.85 -13.80 -21.85
C GLY A 99 7.90 -12.61 -21.89
N LYS A 100 7.87 -11.93 -23.05
CA LYS A 100 7.18 -10.65 -23.28
C LYS A 100 5.68 -10.67 -22.94
N ASN A 101 4.99 -11.80 -23.20
CA ASN A 101 3.56 -11.91 -22.94
C ASN A 101 3.24 -11.84 -21.44
N TRP A 102 4.08 -12.45 -20.61
CA TRP A 102 3.94 -12.36 -19.14
C TRP A 102 4.20 -10.93 -18.62
N GLY A 103 5.23 -10.26 -19.15
CA GLY A 103 5.49 -8.85 -18.80
C GLY A 103 4.32 -7.94 -19.18
N PHE A 104 3.71 -8.16 -20.34
CA PHE A 104 2.52 -7.43 -20.79
C PHE A 104 1.30 -7.69 -19.86
N PHE A 105 1.05 -8.94 -19.54
CA PHE A 105 -0.03 -9.32 -18.62
C PHE A 105 0.12 -8.65 -17.24
N ILE A 106 1.34 -8.68 -16.67
CA ILE A 106 1.64 -8.01 -15.40
C ILE A 106 1.45 -6.50 -15.52
N GLY A 107 1.86 -5.90 -16.63
CA GLY A 107 1.64 -4.47 -16.90
C GLY A 107 0.17 -4.09 -16.87
N ILE A 108 -0.71 -4.91 -17.47
CA ILE A 108 -2.17 -4.71 -17.44
C ILE A 108 -2.71 -4.84 -16.00
N LEU A 109 -2.34 -5.90 -15.28
CA LEU A 109 -2.77 -6.09 -13.89
C LEU A 109 -2.36 -4.91 -13.00
N TYR A 110 -1.12 -4.45 -13.17
CA TYR A 110 -0.60 -3.29 -12.44
C TYR A 110 -1.38 -2.01 -12.78
N PHE A 111 -1.69 -1.78 -14.05
CA PHE A 111 -2.51 -0.65 -14.49
C PHE A 111 -3.91 -0.68 -13.88
N ILE A 112 -4.60 -1.83 -13.93
CA ILE A 112 -5.92 -2.00 -13.32
C ILE A 112 -5.86 -1.70 -11.82
N MET A 113 -4.84 -2.20 -11.13
CA MET A 113 -4.62 -1.92 -9.71
C MET A 113 -4.50 -0.41 -9.46
N LEU A 114 -3.73 0.30 -10.27
CA LEU A 114 -3.55 1.76 -10.12
C LEU A 114 -4.86 2.52 -10.33
N VAL A 115 -5.69 2.12 -11.32
CA VAL A 115 -7.03 2.70 -11.54
C VAL A 115 -7.90 2.53 -10.30
N ILE A 116 -7.95 1.33 -9.73
CA ILE A 116 -8.73 1.03 -8.53
C ILE A 116 -8.23 1.86 -7.35
N TRP A 117 -6.91 1.99 -7.17
CA TRP A 117 -6.34 2.81 -6.10
C TRP A 117 -6.62 4.31 -6.30
N VAL A 118 -6.62 4.82 -7.53
CA VAL A 118 -7.07 6.19 -7.82
C VAL A 118 -8.52 6.37 -7.37
N PHE A 119 -9.41 5.40 -7.62
CA PHE A 119 -10.81 5.43 -7.15
C PHE A 119 -10.87 5.51 -5.62
N ILE A 120 -10.18 4.60 -4.94
CA ILE A 120 -10.15 4.51 -3.47
C ILE A 120 -9.71 5.84 -2.85
N TYR A 121 -8.55 6.35 -3.28
CA TYR A 121 -7.99 7.57 -2.68
C TYR A 121 -8.78 8.83 -3.04
N SER A 122 -9.34 8.93 -4.26
CA SER A 122 -10.17 10.07 -4.66
C SER A 122 -11.43 10.16 -3.83
N THR A 123 -12.13 9.04 -3.63
CA THR A 123 -13.35 8.97 -2.82
C THR A 123 -13.04 9.20 -1.34
N ALA A 124 -12.01 8.52 -0.79
CA ALA A 124 -11.61 8.70 0.59
C ALA A 124 -11.25 10.15 0.90
N LEU A 125 -10.44 10.79 0.06
CA LEU A 125 -10.04 12.19 0.23
C LEU A 125 -11.24 13.14 0.22
N THR A 126 -12.16 12.96 -0.71
CA THR A 126 -13.34 13.82 -0.84
C THR A 126 -14.27 13.66 0.35
N ASN A 127 -14.58 12.42 0.75
CA ASN A 127 -15.46 12.15 1.86
C ASN A 127 -14.87 12.59 3.20
N ASP A 128 -13.61 12.26 3.44
CA ASP A 128 -12.93 12.63 4.69
C ASP A 128 -12.76 14.15 4.81
N SER A 129 -12.32 14.84 3.74
CA SER A 129 -12.17 16.30 3.78
C SER A 129 -13.51 17.01 4.01
N ALA A 130 -14.59 16.57 3.37
CA ALA A 130 -15.93 17.10 3.61
C ALA A 130 -16.40 16.85 5.07
N SER A 131 -16.11 15.68 5.61
CA SER A 131 -16.40 15.33 7.00
C SER A 131 -15.63 16.20 8.00
N PHE A 132 -14.35 16.45 7.75
CA PHE A 132 -13.54 17.33 8.59
C PHE A 132 -14.03 18.79 8.53
N LEU A 133 -14.32 19.33 7.35
CA LEU A 133 -14.85 20.69 7.21
C LEU A 133 -16.16 20.87 8.01
N HIS A 134 -17.03 19.87 7.98
CA HIS A 134 -18.25 19.88 8.77
C HIS A 134 -17.95 19.77 10.28
N SER A 135 -17.06 18.88 10.69
CA SER A 135 -16.71 18.66 12.10
C SER A 135 -16.02 19.85 12.75
N PHE A 136 -15.32 20.69 11.98
CA PHE A 136 -14.73 21.95 12.43
C PHE A 136 -15.65 23.15 12.29
N GLY A 137 -16.91 22.94 11.85
CA GLY A 137 -17.91 24.01 11.72
C GLY A 137 -17.68 24.97 10.54
N VAL A 138 -16.78 24.62 9.62
CA VAL A 138 -16.52 25.42 8.40
C VAL A 138 -17.72 25.35 7.45
N THR A 139 -18.40 24.21 7.40
CA THR A 139 -19.60 24.00 6.59
C THR A 139 -20.77 23.57 7.49
N LYS A 140 -22.00 24.00 7.12
CA LYS A 140 -23.22 23.61 7.83
C LYS A 140 -23.69 22.17 7.50
N THR A 141 -23.30 21.68 6.34
CA THR A 141 -23.64 20.34 5.83
C THR A 141 -22.40 19.64 5.31
N VAL A 142 -22.45 18.31 5.20
CA VAL A 142 -21.36 17.51 4.61
C VAL A 142 -21.40 17.64 3.08
N TRP A 143 -20.34 18.14 2.47
CA TRP A 143 -20.27 18.44 1.03
C TRP A 143 -19.83 17.27 0.17
N SER A 144 -19.62 16.08 0.73
CA SER A 144 -19.18 14.89 -0.04
C SER A 144 -20.10 14.54 -1.21
N HIS A 145 -21.41 14.81 -1.08
CA HIS A 145 -22.39 14.56 -2.14
C HIS A 145 -22.47 15.66 -3.21
N ASN A 146 -21.74 16.76 -3.04
CA ASN A 146 -21.68 17.82 -4.04
C ASN A 146 -20.66 17.50 -5.13
N PRO A 147 -21.07 17.29 -6.39
CA PRO A 147 -20.17 16.94 -7.49
C PRO A 147 -19.06 17.98 -7.72
N PHE A 148 -19.39 19.26 -7.56
CA PHE A 148 -18.43 20.37 -7.77
C PHE A 148 -17.36 20.39 -6.67
N TYR A 149 -17.72 20.08 -5.41
CA TYR A 149 -16.76 19.98 -4.34
C TYR A 149 -15.71 18.91 -4.65
N GLY A 150 -16.15 17.70 -5.02
CA GLY A 150 -15.26 16.62 -5.40
C GLY A 150 -14.36 16.98 -6.60
N LEU A 151 -14.91 17.64 -7.61
CA LEU A 151 -14.13 18.10 -8.77
C LEU A 151 -13.03 19.10 -8.36
N VAL A 152 -13.36 20.09 -7.52
CA VAL A 152 -12.38 21.08 -7.03
C VAL A 152 -11.27 20.39 -6.24
N VAL A 153 -11.63 19.49 -5.31
CA VAL A 153 -10.65 18.75 -4.52
C VAL A 153 -9.70 17.97 -5.42
N ILE A 154 -10.22 17.23 -6.42
CA ILE A 154 -9.38 16.44 -7.33
C ILE A 154 -8.53 17.33 -8.25
N CYS A 155 -9.07 18.43 -8.77
CA CYS A 155 -8.28 19.37 -9.57
C CYS A 155 -7.08 19.92 -8.77
N ILE A 156 -7.29 20.29 -7.51
CA ILE A 156 -6.21 20.74 -6.61
C ILE A 156 -5.19 19.61 -6.42
N MET A 157 -5.64 18.40 -6.15
CA MET A 157 -4.76 17.24 -5.91
C MET A 157 -3.93 16.87 -7.13
N VAL A 158 -4.56 16.81 -8.31
CA VAL A 158 -3.86 16.54 -9.58
C VAL A 158 -2.87 17.66 -9.90
N ALA A 159 -3.25 18.94 -9.69
CA ALA A 159 -2.36 20.07 -9.90
C ALA A 159 -1.13 20.01 -8.99
N ILE A 160 -1.29 19.68 -7.71
CA ILE A 160 -0.19 19.49 -6.76
C ILE A 160 0.66 18.27 -7.19
N ALA A 161 0.05 17.13 -7.44
CA ALA A 161 0.73 15.90 -7.81
C ALA A 161 1.54 16.03 -9.11
N SER A 162 1.02 16.80 -10.10
CA SER A 162 1.68 17.00 -11.39
C SER A 162 2.94 17.87 -11.31
N ARG A 163 3.04 18.75 -10.30
CA ARG A 163 4.18 19.66 -10.09
C ARG A 163 5.17 19.18 -9.03
N ALA A 164 4.76 18.22 -8.24
CA ALA A 164 5.38 17.94 -6.94
C ALA A 164 6.49 16.89 -6.96
N GLU A 165 6.85 16.29 -8.10
CA GLU A 165 7.80 15.16 -8.13
C GLU A 165 9.12 15.46 -7.37
N LYS A 166 9.69 16.67 -7.55
CA LYS A 166 10.89 17.09 -6.80
C LYS A 166 10.61 17.54 -5.36
N ILE A 167 9.43 18.11 -5.12
CA ILE A 167 9.01 18.61 -3.80
C ILE A 167 8.57 17.43 -2.91
N LEU A 168 7.89 16.43 -3.50
CA LEU A 168 7.43 15.24 -2.79
C LEU A 168 8.58 14.46 -2.16
N PHE A 169 9.72 14.32 -2.85
CA PHE A 169 10.89 13.65 -2.28
C PHE A 169 11.51 14.39 -1.09
N ARG A 170 11.45 15.73 -1.04
CA ARG A 170 11.97 16.53 0.08
C ARG A 170 11.01 16.60 1.27
N ILE A 171 9.72 16.78 0.99
CA ILE A 171 8.69 16.91 2.03
C ILE A 171 8.29 15.52 2.56
N SER A 172 8.48 14.47 1.77
CA SER A 172 8.06 13.10 2.12
C SER A 172 8.65 12.61 3.44
N THR A 173 9.91 12.89 3.72
CA THR A 173 10.56 12.45 4.98
C THR A 173 9.87 13.03 6.20
N VAL A 174 9.63 14.35 6.22
CA VAL A 174 8.96 15.02 7.34
C VAL A 174 7.52 14.52 7.47
N MET A 175 6.81 14.41 6.34
CA MET A 175 5.42 13.91 6.35
C MET A 175 5.35 12.45 6.84
N VAL A 176 6.30 11.60 6.46
CA VAL A 176 6.34 10.20 6.89
C VAL A 176 6.63 10.08 8.38
N LEU A 177 7.61 10.82 8.89
CA LEU A 177 7.91 10.83 10.31
C LEU A 177 6.73 11.38 11.13
N THR A 178 6.08 12.44 10.63
CA THR A 178 4.86 12.98 11.25
C THR A 178 3.74 11.94 11.25
N LYS A 179 3.50 11.23 10.14
CA LYS A 179 2.50 10.16 10.09
C LYS A 179 2.78 9.07 11.11
N LEU A 180 4.02 8.59 11.16
CA LEU A 180 4.44 7.54 12.10
C LEU A 180 4.26 8.00 13.55
N PHE A 181 4.67 9.22 13.86
CA PHE A 181 4.46 9.82 15.17
C PHE A 181 2.97 9.92 15.52
N VAL A 182 2.15 10.44 14.61
CA VAL A 182 0.71 10.64 14.87
C VAL A 182 -0.04 9.32 14.99
N VAL A 183 0.27 8.30 14.18
CA VAL A 183 -0.30 6.94 14.32
C VAL A 183 -0.02 6.39 15.72
N THR A 184 1.24 6.49 16.16
CA THR A 184 1.65 6.02 17.49
C THR A 184 0.98 6.85 18.59
N PHE A 185 0.99 8.18 18.46
CA PHE A 185 0.37 9.10 19.43
C PHE A 185 -1.13 8.87 19.57
N LEU A 186 -1.86 8.74 18.46
CA LEU A 186 -3.31 8.49 18.50
C LEU A 186 -3.62 7.15 19.16
N GLY A 187 -2.87 6.10 18.83
CA GLY A 187 -3.02 4.80 19.48
C GLY A 187 -2.82 4.88 21.00
N LEU A 188 -1.85 5.66 21.47
CA LEU A 188 -1.59 5.86 22.90
C LEU A 188 -2.63 6.78 23.57
N ALA A 189 -3.02 7.87 22.90
CA ALA A 189 -3.93 8.88 23.47
C ALA A 189 -5.33 8.34 23.78
N ILE A 190 -5.77 7.29 23.07
CA ILE A 190 -7.11 6.70 23.25
C ILE A 190 -7.13 5.49 24.19
N ILE A 191 -5.99 5.11 24.80
CA ILE A 191 -5.92 3.96 25.74
C ILE A 191 -6.90 4.14 26.91
N GLY A 192 -7.03 5.36 27.44
CA GLY A 192 -7.97 5.67 28.52
C GLY A 192 -9.45 5.45 28.17
N SER A 193 -9.78 5.34 26.88
CA SER A 193 -11.13 5.09 26.37
C SER A 193 -11.35 3.63 25.95
N TRP A 194 -10.42 2.73 26.22
CA TRP A 194 -10.58 1.32 25.89
C TRP A 194 -11.74 0.69 26.64
N ASN A 195 -12.58 -0.03 25.88
CA ASN A 195 -13.67 -0.81 26.42
C ASN A 195 -13.51 -2.27 25.97
N LEU A 196 -13.19 -3.16 26.90
CA LEU A 196 -13.00 -4.59 26.62
C LEU A 196 -14.28 -5.26 26.11
N ALA A 197 -15.47 -4.68 26.36
CA ALA A 197 -16.71 -5.18 25.78
C ALA A 197 -16.70 -5.13 24.23
N ASN A 198 -15.92 -4.23 23.64
CA ASN A 198 -15.76 -4.15 22.17
C ASN A 198 -14.99 -5.33 21.55
N VAL A 199 -14.32 -6.17 22.36
CA VAL A 199 -13.73 -7.44 21.88
C VAL A 199 -14.81 -8.38 21.40
N GLY A 200 -15.98 -8.36 22.04
CA GLY A 200 -17.12 -9.22 21.72
C GLY A 200 -16.88 -10.69 22.07
N ALA A 201 -17.91 -11.49 21.88
CA ALA A 201 -17.82 -12.94 22.05
C ALA A 201 -17.01 -13.57 20.90
N PHE A 202 -16.38 -14.74 21.21
CA PHE A 202 -15.71 -15.51 20.16
C PHE A 202 -16.74 -16.00 19.11
N PRO A 203 -16.52 -15.73 17.82
CA PRO A 203 -17.50 -16.01 16.80
C PRO A 203 -17.58 -17.52 16.46
N SER A 204 -18.65 -17.93 15.77
CA SER A 204 -18.73 -19.29 15.24
C SER A 204 -17.58 -19.59 14.26
N LEU A 205 -17.13 -20.85 14.20
CA LEU A 205 -15.98 -21.22 13.38
C LEU A 205 -16.19 -20.92 11.89
N GLY A 206 -17.38 -21.13 11.34
CA GLY A 206 -17.71 -20.83 9.95
C GLY A 206 -17.59 -19.34 9.63
N TYR A 207 -18.14 -18.48 10.52
CA TYR A 207 -18.00 -17.03 10.40
C TYR A 207 -16.51 -16.63 10.51
N LEU A 208 -15.77 -17.15 11.48
CA LEU A 208 -14.35 -16.84 11.69
C LEU A 208 -13.53 -17.15 10.45
N VAL A 209 -13.69 -18.34 9.86
CA VAL A 209 -12.95 -18.75 8.66
C VAL A 209 -13.30 -17.87 7.46
N LYS A 210 -14.61 -17.68 7.16
CA LYS A 210 -15.07 -16.83 6.04
C LYS A 210 -14.53 -15.42 6.19
N GLN A 211 -14.76 -14.80 7.36
CA GLN A 211 -14.39 -13.40 7.58
C GLN A 211 -12.86 -13.20 7.69
N THR A 212 -12.12 -14.21 8.15
CA THR A 212 -10.66 -14.17 8.12
C THR A 212 -10.13 -14.03 6.70
N ILE A 213 -10.67 -14.81 5.74
CA ILE A 213 -10.26 -14.73 4.33
C ILE A 213 -10.66 -13.37 3.74
N VAL A 214 -11.85 -12.87 4.03
CA VAL A 214 -12.32 -11.54 3.58
C VAL A 214 -11.49 -10.41 4.20
N MET A 215 -10.94 -10.62 5.41
CA MET A 215 -10.11 -9.64 6.12
C MET A 215 -8.66 -9.58 5.61
N LEU A 216 -8.14 -10.68 5.02
CA LEU A 216 -6.75 -10.77 4.57
C LEU A 216 -6.27 -9.57 3.72
N PRO A 217 -7.01 -9.09 2.69
CA PRO A 217 -6.59 -7.95 1.88
C PRO A 217 -6.36 -6.68 2.71
N PHE A 218 -7.23 -6.43 3.70
CA PHE A 218 -7.16 -5.25 4.56
C PHE A 218 -5.98 -5.34 5.52
N THR A 219 -5.79 -6.52 6.14
CA THR A 219 -4.66 -6.77 7.04
C THR A 219 -3.34 -6.63 6.28
N LEU A 220 -3.24 -7.19 5.08
CA LEU A 220 -2.05 -7.07 4.24
C LEU A 220 -1.78 -5.63 3.80
N THR A 221 -2.78 -4.94 3.25
CA THR A 221 -2.62 -3.58 2.71
C THR A 221 -2.36 -2.54 3.79
N SER A 222 -2.64 -2.85 5.06
CA SER A 222 -2.39 -1.94 6.18
C SER A 222 -0.92 -1.61 6.39
N ILE A 223 0.00 -2.53 6.07
CA ILE A 223 1.45 -2.36 6.18
C ILE A 223 2.20 -2.77 4.90
N LEU A 224 1.49 -2.88 3.76
CA LEU A 224 2.09 -3.27 2.48
C LEU A 224 2.85 -2.12 1.84
N PHE A 225 4.11 -2.35 1.46
CA PHE A 225 4.95 -1.39 0.74
C PHE A 225 5.67 -2.01 -0.47
N ILE A 226 5.06 -3.01 -1.10
CA ILE A 226 5.65 -3.73 -2.24
C ILE A 226 6.06 -2.78 -3.38
N GLN A 227 5.36 -1.66 -3.56
CA GLN A 227 5.64 -0.66 -4.59
C GLN A 227 7.00 0.03 -4.38
N SER A 228 7.51 0.11 -3.13
CA SER A 228 8.83 0.66 -2.84
C SER A 228 9.96 -0.35 -3.04
N LEU A 229 9.65 -1.65 -3.04
CA LEU A 229 10.66 -2.70 -3.08
C LEU A 229 11.38 -2.75 -4.44
N SER A 230 10.66 -2.62 -5.55
CA SER A 230 11.27 -2.62 -6.87
C SER A 230 12.26 -1.47 -7.05
N PRO A 231 11.90 -0.19 -6.87
CA PRO A 231 12.86 0.91 -7.00
C PRO A 231 13.98 0.84 -5.96
N MET A 232 13.73 0.31 -4.76
CA MET A 232 14.76 0.09 -3.74
C MET A 232 15.83 -0.90 -4.23
N VAL A 233 15.42 -2.06 -4.73
CA VAL A 233 16.35 -3.08 -5.25
C VAL A 233 17.12 -2.54 -6.44
N ILE A 234 16.46 -1.86 -7.38
CA ILE A 234 17.08 -1.23 -8.55
C ILE A 234 18.14 -0.22 -8.12
N SER A 235 17.84 0.64 -7.16
CA SER A 235 18.77 1.63 -6.61
C SER A 235 20.01 0.97 -6.00
N TYR A 236 19.82 -0.05 -5.17
CA TYR A 236 20.97 -0.77 -4.59
C TYR A 236 21.80 -1.52 -5.66
N ARG A 237 21.13 -2.14 -6.66
CA ARG A 237 21.81 -2.80 -7.78
C ARG A 237 22.59 -1.83 -8.66
N ALA A 238 22.14 -0.60 -8.80
CA ALA A 238 22.87 0.47 -9.51
C ALA A 238 24.09 0.98 -8.73
N HIS A 239 24.01 0.98 -7.39
CA HIS A 239 25.09 1.48 -6.53
C HIS A 239 26.17 0.44 -6.20
N TYR A 240 25.78 -0.83 -6.06
CA TYR A 240 26.67 -1.90 -5.60
C TYR A 240 26.88 -2.93 -6.71
N ARG A 241 28.15 -3.24 -7.02
CA ARG A 241 28.50 -4.24 -8.04
C ARG A 241 28.09 -5.65 -7.65
N SER A 242 28.17 -5.99 -6.32
CA SER A 242 27.77 -7.31 -5.82
C SER A 242 26.27 -7.36 -5.62
N ILE A 243 25.65 -8.40 -6.20
CA ILE A 243 24.22 -8.71 -6.03
C ILE A 243 23.91 -8.99 -4.55
N GLU A 244 24.83 -9.68 -3.86
CA GLU A 244 24.68 -10.07 -2.46
C GLU A 244 24.66 -8.85 -1.55
N VAL A 245 25.53 -7.85 -1.78
CA VAL A 245 25.54 -6.59 -1.02
C VAL A 245 24.22 -5.84 -1.25
N ALA A 246 23.81 -5.68 -2.51
CA ALA A 246 22.56 -4.99 -2.86
C ALA A 246 21.35 -5.68 -2.22
N ARG A 247 21.29 -7.01 -2.30
CA ARG A 247 20.22 -7.84 -1.71
C ARG A 247 20.21 -7.74 -0.18
N HIS A 248 21.40 -7.81 0.47
CA HIS A 248 21.52 -7.68 1.92
C HIS A 248 20.96 -6.34 2.42
N LYS A 249 21.38 -5.23 1.77
CA LYS A 249 20.91 -3.89 2.14
C LYS A 249 19.40 -3.72 1.90
N ALA A 250 18.88 -4.23 0.78
CA ALA A 250 17.45 -4.19 0.49
C ALA A 250 16.63 -4.99 1.53
N LEU A 251 17.05 -6.22 1.87
CA LEU A 251 16.40 -7.05 2.89
C LEU A 251 16.47 -6.41 4.27
N ARG A 252 17.60 -5.80 4.64
CA ARG A 252 17.73 -5.08 5.92
C ARG A 252 16.79 -3.90 6.00
N SER A 253 16.72 -3.07 4.97
CA SER A 253 15.81 -1.92 4.91
C SER A 253 14.35 -2.36 4.98
N MET A 254 13.99 -3.40 4.24
CA MET A 254 12.66 -4.03 4.30
C MET A 254 12.34 -4.55 5.71
N ASN A 255 13.26 -5.26 6.36
CA ASN A 255 13.05 -5.82 7.71
C ASN A 255 12.79 -4.71 8.74
N ILE A 256 13.57 -3.62 8.71
CA ILE A 256 13.39 -2.49 9.64
C ILE A 256 12.05 -1.81 9.38
N ALA A 257 11.71 -1.50 8.12
CA ALA A 257 10.43 -0.88 7.77
C ALA A 257 9.25 -1.77 8.19
N PHE A 258 9.32 -3.07 7.91
CA PHE A 258 8.30 -4.04 8.31
C PHE A 258 8.11 -4.07 9.83
N SER A 259 9.19 -4.17 10.60
CA SER A 259 9.10 -4.27 12.07
C SER A 259 8.49 -3.01 12.68
N VAL A 260 8.88 -1.83 12.20
CA VAL A 260 8.31 -0.55 12.66
C VAL A 260 6.82 -0.48 12.33
N LEU A 261 6.45 -0.79 11.09
CA LEU A 261 5.05 -0.78 10.65
C LEU A 261 4.21 -1.81 11.39
N PHE A 262 4.70 -3.04 11.54
CA PHE A 262 3.99 -4.09 12.25
C PHE A 262 3.63 -3.65 13.68
N ILE A 263 4.62 -3.18 14.44
CA ILE A 263 4.39 -2.77 15.83
C ILE A 263 3.41 -1.58 15.91
N THR A 264 3.65 -0.55 15.11
CA THR A 264 2.88 0.70 15.21
C THR A 264 1.45 0.54 14.68
N VAL A 265 1.28 -0.12 13.53
CA VAL A 265 -0.05 -0.27 12.90
C VAL A 265 -0.90 -1.32 13.60
N PHE A 266 -0.29 -2.42 14.06
CA PHE A 266 -1.01 -3.43 14.84
C PHE A 266 -1.52 -2.85 16.17
N PHE A 267 -0.68 -2.11 16.88
CA PHE A 267 -1.07 -1.41 18.10
C PHE A 267 -2.18 -0.39 17.83
N TYR A 268 -2.03 0.45 16.80
CA TYR A 268 -3.04 1.42 16.39
C TYR A 268 -4.39 0.74 16.08
N ALA A 269 -4.38 -0.34 15.29
CA ALA A 269 -5.58 -1.05 14.92
C ALA A 269 -6.34 -1.63 16.13
N ILE A 270 -5.61 -2.23 17.09
CA ILE A 270 -6.19 -2.75 18.33
C ILE A 270 -6.73 -1.61 19.18
N SER A 271 -5.95 -0.54 19.38
CA SER A 271 -6.31 0.59 20.23
C SER A 271 -7.60 1.26 19.73
N PHE A 272 -7.71 1.52 18.45
CA PHE A 272 -8.92 2.08 17.84
C PHE A 272 -10.11 1.13 17.94
N ASN A 273 -9.93 -0.17 17.74
CA ASN A 273 -11.01 -1.14 17.83
C ASN A 273 -11.54 -1.28 19.26
N LEU A 274 -10.67 -1.27 20.25
CA LEU A 274 -11.08 -1.29 21.67
C LEU A 274 -11.85 -0.02 22.08
N THR A 275 -11.59 1.11 21.42
CA THR A 275 -12.29 2.37 21.68
C THR A 275 -13.55 2.51 20.85
N MET A 276 -13.53 2.07 19.59
CA MET A 276 -14.61 2.22 18.62
C MET A 276 -15.49 0.96 18.61
N GLY A 277 -16.70 1.07 19.16
CA GLY A 277 -17.67 -0.03 19.09
C GLY A 277 -18.17 -0.31 17.67
N HIS A 278 -18.87 -1.44 17.51
CA HIS A 278 -19.41 -1.91 16.22
C HIS A 278 -20.29 -0.85 15.53
N ASP A 279 -21.17 -0.20 16.26
CA ASP A 279 -22.13 0.80 15.70
C ASP A 279 -21.41 1.99 15.07
N VAL A 280 -20.30 2.43 15.67
CA VAL A 280 -19.46 3.51 15.12
C VAL A 280 -18.80 3.06 13.82
N ALA A 281 -18.32 1.83 13.76
CA ALA A 281 -17.74 1.26 12.54
C ALA A 281 -18.79 1.14 11.41
N VAL A 282 -20.02 0.71 11.73
CA VAL A 282 -21.15 0.66 10.79
C VAL A 282 -21.47 2.06 10.26
N LYS A 283 -21.52 3.06 11.13
CA LYS A 283 -21.76 4.46 10.72
C LYS A 283 -20.65 4.97 9.79
N ALA A 284 -19.38 4.71 10.09
CA ALA A 284 -18.26 5.07 9.25
C ALA A 284 -18.33 4.40 7.87
N TYR A 285 -18.69 3.12 7.84
CA TYR A 285 -18.87 2.36 6.62
C TYR A 285 -19.99 2.94 5.73
N ASN A 286 -21.16 3.21 6.32
CA ASN A 286 -22.30 3.77 5.60
C ASN A 286 -22.03 5.17 5.04
N GLN A 287 -21.21 5.97 5.73
CA GLN A 287 -20.76 7.27 5.28
C GLN A 287 -19.55 7.20 4.34
N ASN A 288 -18.97 6.01 4.13
CA ASN A 288 -17.76 5.77 3.34
C ASN A 288 -16.59 6.70 3.76
N ILE A 289 -16.39 6.87 5.07
CA ILE A 289 -15.34 7.69 5.68
C ILE A 289 -14.37 6.86 6.52
N SER A 290 -13.18 7.40 6.72
CA SER A 290 -12.15 6.75 7.55
C SER A 290 -12.45 6.83 9.05
N THR A 291 -11.76 5.98 9.81
CA THR A 291 -11.77 6.04 11.28
C THR A 291 -11.36 7.42 11.81
N LEU A 292 -10.40 8.09 11.16
CA LEU A 292 -9.91 9.39 11.58
C LEU A 292 -10.98 10.48 11.40
N ALA A 293 -11.75 10.41 10.32
CA ALA A 293 -12.88 11.33 10.10
C ALA A 293 -13.99 11.08 11.12
N MET A 294 -14.25 9.83 11.51
CA MET A 294 -15.21 9.49 12.58
C MET A 294 -14.78 10.05 13.95
N VAL A 295 -13.49 9.92 14.28
CA VAL A 295 -12.95 10.49 15.53
C VAL A 295 -13.19 12.00 15.60
N ALA A 296 -13.02 12.70 14.47
CA ALA A 296 -13.28 14.14 14.40
C ALA A 296 -14.76 14.50 14.62
N GLN A 297 -15.70 13.60 14.34
CA GLN A 297 -17.15 13.83 14.56
C GLN A 297 -17.61 13.74 16.01
N GLY A 298 -16.81 13.23 16.94
CA GLY A 298 -17.26 13.18 18.34
C GLY A 298 -16.47 12.29 19.28
N MET A 299 -15.46 11.59 18.82
CA MET A 299 -14.62 10.74 19.65
C MET A 299 -13.34 11.48 20.04
N GLY A 300 -13.18 11.83 21.31
CA GLY A 300 -11.96 12.46 21.81
C GLY A 300 -12.00 13.99 21.87
N GLY A 301 -11.03 14.58 22.59
CA GLY A 301 -10.88 16.03 22.74
C GLY A 301 -10.34 16.72 21.48
N THR A 302 -10.24 18.05 21.52
CA THR A 302 -9.76 18.88 20.41
C THR A 302 -8.38 18.45 19.89
N THR A 303 -7.47 18.04 20.78
CA THR A 303 -6.14 17.54 20.41
C THR A 303 -6.22 16.30 19.50
N VAL A 304 -7.04 15.33 19.86
CA VAL A 304 -7.23 14.10 19.06
C VAL A 304 -7.81 14.42 17.68
N LYS A 305 -8.78 15.36 17.61
CA LYS A 305 -9.34 15.84 16.33
C LYS A 305 -8.29 16.46 15.41
N ILE A 306 -7.41 17.33 15.95
CA ILE A 306 -6.35 17.99 15.18
C ILE A 306 -5.34 16.96 14.65
N PHE A 307 -4.86 16.05 15.50
CA PHE A 307 -3.93 15.00 15.09
C PHE A 307 -4.56 14.04 14.08
N SER A 308 -5.84 13.71 14.23
CA SER A 308 -6.59 12.91 13.24
C SER A 308 -6.65 13.61 11.87
N LEU A 309 -6.90 14.91 11.83
CA LEU A 309 -6.87 15.71 10.60
C LEU A 309 -5.48 15.70 9.95
N ILE A 310 -4.44 15.96 10.72
CA ILE A 310 -3.05 15.96 10.23
C ILE A 310 -2.69 14.59 9.64
N LEU A 311 -2.98 13.51 10.36
CA LEU A 311 -2.71 12.16 9.88
C LEU A 311 -3.50 11.85 8.62
N ASN A 312 -4.79 12.19 8.58
CA ASN A 312 -5.64 11.93 7.42
C ASN A 312 -5.11 12.66 6.19
N ILE A 313 -4.85 13.97 6.30
CA ILE A 313 -4.29 14.76 5.19
C ILE A 313 -2.99 14.13 4.70
N PHE A 314 -2.04 13.85 5.59
CA PHE A 314 -0.74 13.35 5.19
C PHE A 314 -0.81 11.91 4.67
N ALA A 315 -1.64 11.05 5.26
CA ALA A 315 -1.78 9.67 4.82
C ALA A 315 -2.44 9.58 3.44
N VAL A 316 -3.60 10.22 3.26
CA VAL A 316 -4.38 10.10 2.03
C VAL A 316 -3.72 10.88 0.89
N MET A 317 -3.23 12.12 1.14
CA MET A 317 -2.55 12.91 0.11
C MET A 317 -1.27 12.25 -0.40
N THR A 318 -0.39 11.79 0.51
CA THR A 318 0.87 11.15 0.06
C THR A 318 0.64 9.86 -0.69
N ALA A 319 -0.35 9.08 -0.28
CA ALA A 319 -0.74 7.86 -0.97
C ALA A 319 -1.37 8.16 -2.34
N TYR A 320 -2.26 9.15 -2.42
CA TYR A 320 -2.81 9.63 -3.69
C TYR A 320 -1.69 10.04 -4.66
N PHE A 321 -0.71 10.82 -4.20
CA PHE A 321 0.40 11.27 -5.04
C PHE A 321 1.23 10.10 -5.57
N GLY A 322 1.54 9.11 -4.72
CA GLY A 322 2.27 7.92 -5.13
C GLY A 322 1.53 7.12 -6.20
N VAL A 323 0.23 6.88 -5.98
CA VAL A 323 -0.63 6.17 -6.94
C VAL A 323 -0.80 6.97 -8.23
N PHE A 324 -1.00 8.29 -8.13
CA PHE A 324 -1.16 9.16 -9.28
C PHE A 324 0.08 9.17 -10.19
N LEU A 325 1.29 9.20 -9.61
CA LEU A 325 2.54 9.12 -10.39
C LEU A 325 2.61 7.80 -11.16
N GLY A 326 2.38 6.66 -10.49
CA GLY A 326 2.36 5.36 -11.16
C GLY A 326 1.28 5.26 -12.23
N PHE A 327 0.08 5.78 -11.97
CA PHE A 327 -1.02 5.83 -12.93
C PHE A 327 -0.65 6.68 -14.17
N ARG A 328 -0.05 7.86 -13.96
CA ARG A 328 0.41 8.73 -15.03
C ARG A 328 1.48 8.04 -15.90
N GLU A 329 2.47 7.40 -15.28
CA GLU A 329 3.51 6.65 -15.98
C GLU A 329 2.93 5.49 -16.79
N ALA A 330 2.02 4.71 -16.21
CA ALA A 330 1.35 3.60 -16.88
C ALA A 330 0.50 4.10 -18.09
N CYS A 331 -0.29 5.17 -17.91
CA CYS A 331 -1.05 5.80 -18.99
C CYS A 331 -0.12 6.31 -20.10
N GLN A 332 1.00 6.95 -19.73
CA GLN A 332 1.96 7.45 -20.70
C GLN A 332 2.61 6.31 -21.49
N GLY A 333 2.97 5.22 -20.83
CA GLY A 333 3.49 4.02 -21.47
C GLY A 333 2.51 3.42 -22.48
N ILE A 334 1.25 3.26 -22.09
CA ILE A 334 0.19 2.73 -22.98
C ILE A 334 -0.07 3.69 -24.14
N ALA A 335 -0.26 4.98 -23.86
CA ALA A 335 -0.52 5.99 -24.88
C ALA A 335 0.60 6.07 -25.93
N MET A 336 1.87 6.10 -25.47
CA MET A 336 3.02 6.14 -26.37
C MET A 336 3.15 4.86 -27.20
N ASN A 337 2.87 3.67 -26.62
CA ASN A 337 2.87 2.42 -27.36
C ASN A 337 1.82 2.39 -28.48
N VAL A 338 0.63 2.92 -28.22
CA VAL A 338 -0.44 3.01 -29.21
C VAL A 338 -0.09 4.05 -30.29
N LEU A 339 0.32 5.26 -29.86
CA LEU A 339 0.62 6.35 -30.78
C LEU A 339 1.79 6.03 -31.72
N ARG A 340 2.85 5.39 -31.24
CA ARG A 340 4.00 4.96 -32.07
C ARG A 340 3.64 3.95 -33.18
N ARG A 341 2.50 3.26 -33.04
CA ARG A 341 1.99 2.36 -34.10
C ARG A 341 1.22 3.11 -35.20
N LEU A 342 0.71 4.30 -34.88
CA LEU A 342 -0.15 5.10 -35.76
C LEU A 342 0.57 6.30 -36.36
N ILE A 343 1.55 6.88 -35.64
CA ILE A 343 2.20 8.14 -36.00
C ILE A 343 3.71 8.00 -35.71
N PRO A 344 4.60 8.52 -36.60
CA PRO A 344 6.03 8.58 -36.33
C PRO A 344 6.34 9.35 -35.03
N GLU A 345 7.29 8.86 -34.24
CA GLU A 345 7.60 9.40 -32.92
C GLU A 345 7.92 10.88 -32.91
N GLU A 346 8.54 11.38 -33.98
CA GLU A 346 8.90 12.80 -34.20
C GLU A 346 7.69 13.73 -34.25
N ARG A 347 6.52 13.22 -34.67
CA ARG A 347 5.26 13.96 -34.76
C ARG A 347 4.43 13.89 -33.50
N ILE A 348 4.81 13.06 -32.52
CA ILE A 348 4.07 12.93 -31.27
C ILE A 348 4.39 14.10 -30.35
N ASN A 349 3.40 14.95 -30.11
CA ASN A 349 3.55 16.04 -29.14
C ASN A 349 3.41 15.53 -27.70
N LYS A 350 4.55 15.27 -27.05
CA LYS A 350 4.61 14.74 -25.67
C LYS A 350 3.87 15.64 -24.65
N LYS A 351 3.78 16.97 -24.90
CA LYS A 351 3.02 17.88 -24.03
C LYS A 351 1.52 17.61 -24.11
N ILE A 352 0.99 17.44 -25.32
CA ILE A 352 -0.44 17.12 -25.52
C ILE A 352 -0.77 15.79 -24.83
N VAL A 353 0.05 14.75 -25.04
CA VAL A 353 -0.15 13.45 -24.39
C VAL A 353 -0.17 13.60 -22.86
N SER A 354 0.77 14.37 -22.30
CA SER A 354 0.82 14.59 -20.84
C SER A 354 -0.44 15.32 -20.34
N TRP A 355 -0.91 16.37 -21.03
CA TRP A 355 -2.14 17.06 -20.67
C TRP A 355 -3.38 16.20 -20.79
N SER A 356 -3.49 15.40 -21.86
CA SER A 356 -4.60 14.45 -22.03
C SER A 356 -4.66 13.44 -20.88
N ILE A 357 -3.50 12.96 -20.40
CA ILE A 357 -3.43 12.05 -19.24
C ILE A 357 -3.90 12.74 -17.95
N LEU A 358 -3.54 14.02 -17.74
CA LEU A 358 -4.02 14.77 -16.57
C LEU A 358 -5.54 14.94 -16.59
N VAL A 359 -6.09 15.31 -17.75
CA VAL A 359 -7.55 15.42 -17.91
C VAL A 359 -8.22 14.07 -17.69
N PHE A 360 -7.68 13.01 -18.27
CA PHE A 360 -8.19 11.65 -18.07
C PHE A 360 -8.16 11.23 -16.58
N ALA A 361 -7.07 11.53 -15.87
CA ALA A 361 -6.97 11.26 -14.44
C ALA A 361 -8.02 12.02 -13.61
N ILE A 362 -8.28 13.29 -13.94
CA ILE A 362 -9.34 14.08 -13.29
C ILE A 362 -10.71 13.44 -13.55
N LEU A 363 -11.01 13.08 -14.79
CA LEU A 363 -12.30 12.48 -15.16
C LEU A 363 -12.50 11.13 -14.48
N VAL A 364 -11.48 10.28 -14.43
CA VAL A 364 -11.51 8.96 -13.77
C VAL A 364 -11.72 9.13 -12.26
N SER A 365 -10.98 10.04 -11.62
CA SER A 365 -11.12 10.36 -10.19
C SER A 365 -12.50 10.94 -9.86
N TRP A 366 -12.96 11.88 -10.67
CA TRP A 366 -14.28 12.50 -10.48
C TRP A 366 -15.42 11.51 -10.69
N GLY A 367 -15.30 10.64 -11.70
CA GLY A 367 -16.26 9.53 -11.89
C GLY A 367 -16.36 8.62 -10.67
N ALA A 368 -15.23 8.29 -10.02
CA ALA A 368 -15.23 7.51 -8.79
C ALA A 368 -15.95 8.22 -7.63
N ILE A 369 -15.79 9.54 -7.53
CA ILE A 369 -16.46 10.36 -6.51
C ILE A 369 -17.97 10.41 -6.77
N LEU A 370 -18.40 10.63 -8.02
CA LEU A 370 -19.82 10.65 -8.40
C LEU A 370 -20.51 9.33 -8.08
N LEU A 371 -19.83 8.21 -8.27
CA LEU A 371 -20.31 6.87 -7.93
C LEU A 371 -20.20 6.59 -6.43
N ASN A 372 -19.61 7.49 -5.64
CA ASN A 372 -19.25 7.27 -4.24
C ASN A 372 -18.60 5.89 -4.04
N ALA A 373 -17.57 5.60 -4.86
CA ALA A 373 -16.93 4.30 -4.94
C ALA A 373 -16.56 3.77 -3.54
N PRO A 374 -17.11 2.61 -3.11
CA PRO A 374 -16.95 2.15 -1.73
C PRO A 374 -15.53 1.67 -1.48
N VAL A 375 -14.77 2.43 -0.68
CA VAL A 375 -13.34 2.23 -0.39
C VAL A 375 -13.03 0.80 0.02
N LEU A 376 -13.82 0.25 0.96
CA LEU A 376 -13.60 -1.11 1.45
C LEU A 376 -13.87 -2.18 0.39
N SER A 377 -14.92 -2.02 -0.43
CA SER A 377 -15.24 -2.99 -1.50
C SER A 377 -14.16 -3.01 -2.58
N PHE A 378 -13.67 -1.85 -2.99
CA PHE A 378 -12.60 -1.76 -4.00
C PHE A 378 -11.26 -2.30 -3.49
N THR A 379 -10.98 -2.20 -2.18
CA THR A 379 -9.82 -2.86 -1.57
C THR A 379 -9.92 -4.39 -1.70
N SER A 380 -11.11 -4.96 -1.50
CA SER A 380 -11.35 -6.39 -1.73
C SER A 380 -11.16 -6.78 -3.20
N ILE A 381 -11.63 -5.96 -4.15
CA ILE A 381 -11.47 -6.20 -5.60
C ILE A 381 -10.00 -6.20 -6.03
N CYS A 382 -9.13 -5.40 -5.38
CA CYS A 382 -7.69 -5.42 -5.64
C CYS A 382 -6.97 -6.68 -5.12
N SER A 383 -7.60 -7.44 -4.25
CA SER A 383 -6.99 -8.60 -3.58
C SER A 383 -6.36 -9.63 -4.52
N PRO A 384 -7.02 -10.08 -5.61
CA PRO A 384 -6.43 -11.02 -6.55
C PRO A 384 -5.14 -10.52 -7.18
N ILE A 385 -5.05 -9.23 -7.46
CA ILE A 385 -3.85 -8.62 -8.07
C ILE A 385 -2.69 -8.68 -7.10
N PHE A 386 -2.91 -8.40 -5.81
CA PHE A 386 -1.88 -8.58 -4.79
C PHE A 386 -1.47 -10.04 -4.64
N GLY A 387 -2.43 -10.96 -4.67
CA GLY A 387 -2.17 -12.41 -4.63
C GLY A 387 -1.30 -12.86 -5.80
N MET A 388 -1.60 -12.38 -7.01
CA MET A 388 -0.83 -12.71 -8.21
C MET A 388 0.57 -12.09 -8.17
N ILE A 389 0.67 -10.77 -8.03
CA ILE A 389 1.94 -10.03 -8.15
C ILE A 389 2.86 -10.29 -6.95
N GLY A 390 2.31 -10.30 -5.74
CA GLY A 390 3.10 -10.44 -4.51
C GLY A 390 3.44 -11.88 -4.14
N CYS A 391 2.53 -12.82 -4.40
CA CYS A 391 2.65 -14.19 -3.91
C CYS A 391 2.88 -15.22 -5.03
N LEU A 392 1.91 -15.36 -5.96
CA LEU A 392 1.89 -16.50 -6.87
C LEU A 392 2.98 -16.41 -7.94
N ILE A 393 3.19 -15.22 -8.53
CA ILE A 393 4.21 -15.05 -9.57
C ILE A 393 5.62 -15.20 -9.01
N PRO A 394 6.04 -14.53 -7.91
CA PRO A 394 7.35 -14.78 -7.32
C PRO A 394 7.57 -16.25 -6.92
N ALA A 395 6.55 -16.91 -6.36
CA ALA A 395 6.64 -18.32 -6.04
C ALA A 395 6.80 -19.20 -7.30
N TYR A 396 6.03 -18.93 -8.36
CA TYR A 396 6.15 -19.62 -9.64
C TYR A 396 7.55 -19.45 -10.25
N LEU A 397 8.12 -18.24 -10.21
CA LEU A 397 9.47 -17.98 -10.69
C LEU A 397 10.51 -18.88 -9.99
N VAL A 398 10.39 -19.05 -8.68
CA VAL A 398 11.31 -19.92 -7.90
C VAL A 398 11.25 -21.38 -8.35
N PHE A 399 10.11 -21.86 -8.84
CA PHE A 399 10.00 -23.21 -9.40
C PHE A 399 10.45 -23.31 -10.86
N LYS A 400 10.22 -22.26 -11.65
CA LYS A 400 10.45 -22.27 -13.09
C LYS A 400 11.87 -21.90 -13.52
N VAL A 401 12.50 -20.95 -12.80
CA VAL A 401 13.79 -20.36 -13.18
C VAL A 401 14.93 -21.01 -12.39
N PRO A 402 15.89 -21.68 -13.05
CA PRO A 402 16.97 -22.42 -12.37
C PRO A 402 17.79 -21.56 -11.41
N SER A 403 18.12 -20.32 -11.77
CA SER A 403 18.91 -19.42 -10.91
C SER A 403 18.19 -19.03 -9.60
N LEU A 404 16.87 -19.19 -9.56
CA LEU A 404 16.04 -18.88 -8.38
C LEU A 404 15.77 -20.12 -7.50
N HIS A 405 16.14 -21.32 -7.92
CA HIS A 405 15.92 -22.55 -7.17
C HIS A 405 16.52 -22.52 -5.76
N LYS A 406 17.58 -21.74 -5.55
CA LYS A 406 18.20 -21.50 -4.22
C LYS A 406 17.26 -20.87 -3.19
N PHE A 407 16.14 -20.26 -3.63
CA PHE A 407 15.12 -19.66 -2.76
C PHE A 407 13.96 -20.59 -2.44
N ARG A 408 14.00 -21.84 -2.89
CA ARG A 408 13.02 -22.86 -2.50
C ARG A 408 13.12 -23.13 -1.00
N SER A 409 12.00 -22.96 -0.32
CA SER A 409 11.90 -23.20 1.11
C SER A 409 10.45 -23.54 1.49
N PRO A 410 10.20 -24.17 2.65
CA PRO A 410 8.84 -24.50 3.12
C PRO A 410 7.94 -23.26 3.25
N SER A 411 8.52 -22.07 3.43
CA SER A 411 7.78 -20.80 3.49
C SER A 411 6.99 -20.48 2.21
N LEU A 412 7.37 -21.07 1.05
CA LEU A 412 6.62 -20.95 -0.19
C LEU A 412 5.19 -21.47 -0.06
N ILE A 413 4.96 -22.48 0.78
CA ILE A 413 3.61 -23.03 1.04
C ILE A 413 2.71 -21.93 1.61
N LEU A 414 3.18 -21.20 2.62
CA LEU A 414 2.41 -20.09 3.20
C LEU A 414 2.18 -18.96 2.19
N ILE A 415 3.20 -18.62 1.39
CA ILE A 415 3.08 -17.59 0.35
C ILE A 415 2.02 -17.98 -0.69
N ILE A 416 2.10 -19.23 -1.21
CA ILE A 416 1.15 -19.73 -2.22
C ILE A 416 -0.26 -19.81 -1.65
N ALA A 417 -0.41 -20.38 -0.45
CA ALA A 417 -1.71 -20.46 0.21
C ALA A 417 -2.34 -19.08 0.41
N THR A 418 -1.56 -18.11 0.90
CA THR A 418 -2.03 -16.73 1.05
C THR A 418 -2.39 -16.11 -0.31
N GLY A 419 -1.59 -16.35 -1.36
CA GLY A 419 -1.89 -15.89 -2.70
C GLY A 419 -3.22 -16.42 -3.23
N ILE A 420 -3.50 -17.72 -3.03
CA ILE A 420 -4.78 -18.34 -3.39
C ILE A 420 -5.93 -17.74 -2.57
N LEU A 421 -5.77 -17.59 -1.26
CA LEU A 421 -6.79 -16.99 -0.39
C LEU A 421 -7.10 -15.54 -0.79
N LEU A 422 -6.09 -14.77 -1.22
CA LEU A 422 -6.29 -13.41 -1.74
C LEU A 422 -7.07 -13.41 -3.06
N VAL A 423 -6.87 -14.38 -3.93
CA VAL A 423 -7.64 -14.53 -5.18
C VAL A 423 -9.09 -14.91 -4.87
N VAL A 424 -9.33 -15.74 -3.87
CA VAL A 424 -10.67 -16.20 -3.47
C VAL A 424 -11.43 -15.15 -2.64
N SER A 425 -10.72 -14.28 -1.91
CA SER A 425 -11.29 -13.31 -0.96
C SER A 425 -12.45 -12.47 -1.51
N PRO A 426 -12.38 -11.84 -2.70
CA PRO A 426 -13.51 -11.03 -3.19
C PRO A 426 -14.76 -11.87 -3.46
N PHE A 427 -14.65 -13.10 -3.92
CA PHE A 427 -15.80 -13.97 -4.13
C PHE A 427 -16.55 -14.25 -2.82
N LEU A 428 -15.82 -14.39 -1.71
CA LEU A 428 -16.42 -14.55 -0.39
C LEU A 428 -16.88 -13.22 0.22
N ALA A 429 -16.34 -12.10 -0.20
CA ALA A 429 -16.73 -10.79 0.29
C ALA A 429 -18.07 -10.34 -0.31
N PHE A 430 -18.41 -10.79 -1.51
CA PHE A 430 -19.62 -10.42 -2.25
C PHE A 430 -20.66 -11.56 -2.30
N SER A 431 -20.40 -12.74 -1.68
CA SER A 431 -21.36 -13.81 -1.42
C SER A 431 -22.03 -13.61 -0.06
#